data_3c103f5ed744ceee3d655f3089150c9c
#
_entry.id   3c103f5ed744ceee3d655f3089150c9c
#
_cell.length_a   1.000
_cell.length_b   1.000
_cell.length_c   1.000
_cell.angle_alpha   90.00
_cell.angle_beta   90.00
_cell.angle_gamma   90.00
#
_symmetry.space_group_name_H-M   'P 1'
#
loop_
_entity.id
_entity.type
_entity.pdbx_description
1 polymer ?
#
loop_
_entity_poly.entity_id
_entity_poly.type
_entity_poly.pdbx_seq_one_letter_code
_entity_poly.pdbx_strand_id
1 'polypeptide(L)'
;DLFDYKPQMKEMYDKDLPASIRNGQRLTTMTSGQARFPIAPSKYNFSQFGQCGMWLNSDLLPNLGKHADEICWMRSLNTEAINHEPAICAMQTGNQITGRPCLGSWASYGLGSENDNLPNFVVLIATPTNRDQEQAISSRLWSSGYLPGEHAGVSFRSKGDPILFINNPPGVPDDLRKQTIDGINQLNRLNYETVGDPETHTRIKQYEMAFRMQASVPELTDLAKEPEHIFKLYGEEARKRGSFANSVLMARRLVERGVRFVQIYHNNWDHHSNVNGRMPSQCKDVDQPCHAL
;
A
#
# COMPACT_ATOMS: atom_id res chain seq x y z
N ASP A 1 -16.11 1.81 -13.29
CA ASP A 1 -15.13 1.13 -14.08
C ASP A 1 -14.07 2.12 -14.57
N LEU A 2 -12.79 1.93 -14.20
CA LEU A 2 -11.72 2.89 -14.48
C LEU A 2 -10.83 2.49 -15.66
N PHE A 3 -10.67 1.18 -15.85
CA PHE A 3 -9.66 0.62 -16.75
C PHE A 3 -10.23 -0.27 -17.85
N ASP A 4 -11.53 -0.50 -17.87
CA ASP A 4 -12.15 -1.44 -18.78
C ASP A 4 -13.40 -0.80 -19.42
N TYR A 5 -13.18 -0.21 -20.57
CA TYR A 5 -14.23 0.47 -21.33
C TYR A 5 -15.22 -0.53 -21.93
N LYS A 6 -16.50 -0.35 -21.62
CA LYS A 6 -17.62 -1.19 -22.09
C LYS A 6 -18.66 -0.35 -22.80
N PRO A 7 -18.47 -0.03 -24.10
CA PRO A 7 -19.34 0.90 -24.85
C PRO A 7 -20.82 0.45 -24.89
N GLN A 8 -21.06 -0.85 -24.98
CA GLN A 8 -22.44 -1.41 -25.04
C GLN A 8 -23.25 -1.15 -23.76
N MET A 9 -22.61 -0.87 -22.63
CA MET A 9 -23.35 -0.62 -21.38
C MET A 9 -24.27 0.62 -21.49
N LYS A 10 -23.93 1.61 -22.33
CA LYS A 10 -24.78 2.79 -22.54
C LYS A 10 -26.14 2.41 -23.16
N GLU A 11 -26.12 1.52 -24.14
CA GLU A 11 -27.33 1.03 -24.83
C GLU A 11 -28.13 0.06 -23.94
N MET A 12 -27.47 -0.54 -22.95
CA MET A 12 -28.04 -1.49 -22.00
C MET A 12 -28.46 -0.84 -20.68
N TYR A 13 -28.40 0.49 -20.56
CA TYR A 13 -28.77 1.19 -19.32
C TYR A 13 -30.15 0.75 -18.82
N ASP A 14 -30.25 0.46 -17.53
CA ASP A 14 -31.45 -0.02 -16.81
C ASP A 14 -32.07 -1.33 -17.33
N LYS A 15 -31.47 -2.01 -18.31
CA LYS A 15 -31.85 -3.38 -18.67
C LYS A 15 -31.21 -4.36 -17.70
N ASP A 16 -31.89 -5.47 -17.46
CA ASP A 16 -31.32 -6.52 -16.63
C ASP A 16 -30.08 -7.15 -17.27
N LEU A 17 -29.14 -7.55 -16.45
CA LEU A 17 -27.92 -8.25 -16.86
C LEU A 17 -28.32 -9.53 -17.64
N PRO A 18 -27.87 -9.71 -18.89
CA PRO A 18 -28.23 -10.89 -19.71
C PRO A 18 -27.83 -12.19 -19.01
N ALA A 19 -28.67 -13.21 -19.18
CA ALA A 19 -28.40 -14.53 -18.61
C ALA A 19 -27.07 -15.13 -19.10
N SER A 20 -26.66 -14.80 -20.34
CA SER A 20 -25.38 -15.22 -20.92
C SER A 20 -24.14 -14.62 -20.17
N ILE A 21 -24.27 -13.44 -19.59
CA ILE A 21 -23.24 -12.81 -18.77
C ILE A 21 -23.30 -13.36 -17.35
N ARG A 22 -24.49 -13.47 -16.80
CA ARG A 22 -24.70 -14.00 -15.45
C ARG A 22 -24.33 -15.48 -15.33
N ASN A 23 -24.68 -16.27 -16.33
CA ASN A 23 -24.31 -17.67 -16.58
C ASN A 23 -24.26 -18.56 -15.32
N GLY A 24 -25.28 -18.50 -14.46
CA GLY A 24 -25.36 -19.31 -13.26
C GLY A 24 -24.35 -18.93 -12.14
N GLN A 25 -23.69 -17.78 -12.24
CA GLN A 25 -22.81 -17.29 -11.17
C GLN A 25 -23.56 -17.24 -9.83
N ARG A 26 -22.89 -17.71 -8.79
CA ARG A 26 -23.41 -17.66 -7.42
C ARG A 26 -23.61 -16.20 -7.02
N LEU A 27 -24.81 -15.88 -6.57
CA LEU A 27 -25.08 -14.58 -5.95
C LEU A 27 -24.47 -14.54 -4.55
N THR A 28 -23.87 -13.41 -4.22
CA THR A 28 -23.43 -13.15 -2.86
C THR A 28 -24.63 -12.85 -1.96
N THR A 29 -24.50 -13.00 -0.66
CA THR A 29 -25.53 -12.60 0.31
C THR A 29 -25.90 -11.12 0.18
N MET A 30 -24.99 -10.29 -0.28
CA MET A 30 -25.19 -8.85 -0.49
C MET A 30 -26.12 -8.55 -1.67
N THR A 31 -26.19 -9.43 -2.67
CA THR A 31 -27.00 -9.23 -3.90
C THR A 31 -28.15 -10.23 -4.02
N SER A 32 -28.21 -11.26 -3.19
CA SER A 32 -29.21 -12.34 -3.29
C SER A 32 -30.65 -11.87 -3.10
N GLY A 33 -30.86 -10.75 -2.40
CA GLY A 33 -32.19 -10.14 -2.20
C GLY A 33 -32.62 -9.16 -3.28
N GLN A 34 -31.80 -8.90 -4.30
CA GLN A 34 -32.17 -8.00 -5.39
C GLN A 34 -33.10 -8.69 -6.38
N ALA A 35 -34.21 -8.01 -6.69
CA ALA A 35 -35.18 -8.50 -7.68
C ALA A 35 -34.69 -8.34 -9.14
N ARG A 36 -33.82 -7.37 -9.38
CA ARG A 36 -33.24 -7.01 -10.68
C ARG A 36 -31.76 -6.74 -10.58
N PHE A 37 -31.04 -6.94 -11.68
CA PHE A 37 -29.62 -6.64 -11.83
C PHE A 37 -29.39 -5.62 -12.96
N PRO A 38 -29.87 -4.36 -12.80
CA PRO A 38 -29.81 -3.37 -13.86
C PRO A 38 -28.39 -2.97 -14.19
N ILE A 39 -28.11 -2.79 -15.47
CA ILE A 39 -26.81 -2.34 -15.97
C ILE A 39 -26.69 -0.83 -15.78
N ALA A 40 -25.57 -0.38 -15.20
CA ALA A 40 -25.25 1.02 -15.00
C ALA A 40 -23.90 1.35 -15.69
N PRO A 41 -23.89 2.11 -16.79
CA PRO A 41 -22.67 2.54 -17.46
C PRO A 41 -21.94 3.62 -16.65
N SER A 42 -20.65 3.78 -16.91
CA SER A 42 -19.89 4.91 -16.40
C SER A 42 -20.46 6.24 -16.91
N LYS A 43 -20.46 7.27 -16.06
CA LYS A 43 -20.79 8.65 -16.44
C LYS A 43 -19.61 9.41 -17.05
N TYR A 44 -18.42 8.89 -16.88
CA TYR A 44 -17.16 9.52 -17.29
C TYR A 44 -16.76 9.09 -18.69
N ASN A 45 -15.94 9.91 -19.32
CA ASN A 45 -15.41 9.65 -20.64
C ASN A 45 -14.19 8.72 -20.58
N PHE A 46 -14.06 7.92 -21.64
CA PHE A 46 -12.91 7.08 -21.89
C PHE A 46 -12.21 7.52 -23.16
N SER A 47 -10.89 7.46 -23.15
CA SER A 47 -10.06 7.71 -24.32
C SER A 47 -9.00 6.63 -24.45
N GLN A 48 -8.48 6.46 -25.65
CA GLN A 48 -7.31 5.62 -25.88
C GLN A 48 -6.04 6.43 -25.59
N PHE A 49 -5.11 5.80 -24.90
CA PHE A 49 -3.82 6.37 -24.53
C PHE A 49 -2.68 5.51 -25.07
N GLY A 50 -1.55 6.18 -25.35
CA GLY A 50 -0.35 5.53 -25.83
C GLY A 50 -0.46 4.91 -27.21
N GLN A 51 0.63 4.30 -27.68
CA GLN A 51 0.66 3.52 -28.91
C GLN A 51 -0.04 2.17 -28.75
N CYS A 52 -0.08 1.64 -27.50
CA CYS A 52 -0.81 0.41 -27.16
C CYS A 52 -2.34 0.57 -27.28
N GLY A 53 -2.86 1.81 -27.37
CA GLY A 53 -4.29 2.10 -27.50
C GLY A 53 -5.10 1.69 -26.27
N MET A 54 -4.49 1.71 -25.08
CA MET A 54 -5.19 1.32 -23.85
C MET A 54 -6.34 2.27 -23.53
N TRP A 55 -7.54 1.71 -23.35
CA TRP A 55 -8.70 2.45 -22.91
C TRP A 55 -8.65 2.74 -21.42
N LEU A 56 -8.60 4.00 -21.04
CA LEU A 56 -8.66 4.47 -19.66
C LEU A 56 -9.73 5.54 -19.50
N ASN A 57 -10.18 5.71 -18.27
CA ASN A 57 -11.07 6.81 -17.90
C ASN A 57 -10.29 8.12 -17.94
N SER A 58 -10.51 8.90 -19.01
CA SER A 58 -9.77 10.13 -19.28
C SER A 58 -10.16 11.31 -18.39
N ASP A 59 -11.35 11.27 -17.78
CA ASP A 59 -11.78 12.31 -16.84
C ASP A 59 -11.16 12.12 -15.46
N LEU A 60 -10.88 10.88 -15.07
CA LEU A 60 -10.45 10.53 -13.71
C LEU A 60 -8.96 10.20 -13.60
N LEU A 61 -8.33 9.70 -14.66
CA LEU A 61 -6.93 9.27 -14.66
C LEU A 61 -6.12 9.84 -15.85
N PRO A 62 -6.21 11.17 -16.11
CA PRO A 62 -5.56 11.76 -17.28
C PRO A 62 -4.03 11.73 -17.22
N ASN A 63 -3.44 11.74 -16.02
CA ASN A 63 -1.99 11.73 -15.87
C ASN A 63 -1.43 10.31 -15.97
N LEU A 64 -2.05 9.33 -15.33
CA LEU A 64 -1.68 7.93 -15.43
C LEU A 64 -1.76 7.43 -16.90
N GLY A 65 -2.74 7.91 -17.66
CA GLY A 65 -2.88 7.60 -19.08
C GLY A 65 -1.66 7.94 -19.93
N LYS A 66 -0.87 8.96 -19.55
CA LYS A 66 0.36 9.33 -20.27
C LYS A 66 1.42 8.24 -20.25
N HIS A 67 1.35 7.30 -19.30
CA HIS A 67 2.26 6.17 -19.14
C HIS A 67 1.67 4.84 -19.64
N ALA A 68 0.62 4.88 -20.46
CA ALA A 68 -0.08 3.67 -20.89
C ALA A 68 0.84 2.64 -21.57
N ASP A 69 1.85 3.09 -22.32
CA ASP A 69 2.82 2.23 -23.01
C ASP A 69 3.90 1.66 -22.08
N GLU A 70 4.09 2.25 -20.90
CA GLU A 70 5.07 1.83 -19.90
C GLU A 70 4.49 0.86 -18.86
N ILE A 71 3.15 0.69 -18.86
CA ILE A 71 2.44 -0.12 -17.88
C ILE A 71 2.05 -1.47 -18.48
N CYS A 72 2.34 -2.54 -17.74
CA CYS A 72 1.83 -3.87 -18.06
C CYS A 72 0.38 -4.03 -17.54
N TRP A 73 -0.59 -4.01 -18.45
CA TRP A 73 -2.02 -4.09 -18.14
C TRP A 73 -2.51 -5.54 -18.06
N MET A 74 -2.51 -6.14 -16.88
CA MET A 74 -3.03 -7.51 -16.66
C MET A 74 -4.55 -7.50 -16.46
N ARG A 75 -5.31 -7.66 -17.53
CA ARG A 75 -6.79 -7.47 -17.54
C ARG A 75 -7.60 -8.73 -17.21
N SER A 76 -6.96 -9.90 -17.15
CA SER A 76 -7.63 -11.19 -16.97
C SER A 76 -7.45 -11.79 -15.56
N LEU A 77 -7.02 -11.01 -14.58
CA LEU A 77 -6.92 -11.48 -13.20
C LEU A 77 -8.30 -11.78 -12.63
N ASN A 78 -8.40 -12.91 -11.93
CA ASN A 78 -9.62 -13.36 -11.28
C ASN A 78 -9.34 -13.78 -9.84
N THR A 79 -10.34 -13.61 -8.97
CA THR A 79 -10.32 -14.10 -7.58
C THR A 79 -11.73 -14.52 -7.17
N GLU A 80 -11.81 -15.54 -6.32
CA GLU A 80 -13.06 -15.95 -5.68
C GLU A 80 -13.32 -15.24 -4.34
N ALA A 81 -12.41 -14.33 -3.94
CA ALA A 81 -12.56 -13.58 -2.70
C ALA A 81 -13.74 -12.61 -2.80
N ILE A 82 -14.71 -12.76 -1.89
CA ILE A 82 -15.95 -11.97 -1.89
C ILE A 82 -15.81 -10.70 -1.06
N ASN A 83 -15.05 -10.76 0.06
CA ASN A 83 -14.87 -9.68 1.02
C ASN A 83 -13.49 -9.04 0.90
N HIS A 84 -13.36 -7.81 1.42
CA HIS A 84 -12.14 -7.01 1.35
C HIS A 84 -10.93 -7.69 1.99
N GLU A 85 -11.03 -8.17 3.23
CA GLU A 85 -9.89 -8.75 3.94
C GLU A 85 -9.35 -10.01 3.24
N PRO A 86 -10.16 -11.02 2.87
CA PRO A 86 -9.68 -12.14 2.07
C PRO A 86 -9.12 -11.75 0.71
N ALA A 87 -9.72 -10.74 0.05
CA ALA A 87 -9.26 -10.27 -1.26
C ALA A 87 -7.89 -9.58 -1.16
N ILE A 88 -7.71 -8.70 -0.18
CA ILE A 88 -6.43 -8.03 0.05
C ILE A 88 -5.37 -9.06 0.46
N CYS A 89 -5.73 -10.02 1.31
CA CYS A 89 -4.85 -11.11 1.70
C CYS A 89 -4.40 -11.93 0.48
N ALA A 90 -5.34 -12.28 -0.42
CA ALA A 90 -5.05 -12.99 -1.66
C ALA A 90 -4.09 -12.21 -2.56
N MET A 91 -4.31 -10.90 -2.73
CA MET A 91 -3.42 -10.02 -3.49
C MET A 91 -2.00 -9.93 -2.91
N GLN A 92 -1.87 -9.92 -1.57
CA GLN A 92 -0.59 -9.76 -0.89
C GLN A 92 0.20 -11.08 -0.78
N THR A 93 -0.49 -12.22 -0.64
CA THR A 93 0.14 -13.49 -0.26
C THR A 93 -0.14 -14.65 -1.22
N GLY A 94 -1.00 -14.43 -2.22
CA GLY A 94 -1.51 -15.49 -3.10
C GLY A 94 -2.54 -16.43 -2.44
N ASN A 95 -3.04 -16.10 -1.24
CA ASN A 95 -4.02 -16.91 -0.53
C ASN A 95 -4.99 -16.05 0.29
N GLN A 96 -6.26 -16.42 0.34
CA GLN A 96 -7.29 -15.72 1.12
C GLN A 96 -7.12 -15.89 2.65
N ILE A 97 -6.40 -16.94 3.08
CA ILE A 97 -6.16 -17.24 4.49
C ILE A 97 -4.85 -16.59 4.92
N THR A 98 -4.88 -15.91 6.06
CA THR A 98 -3.70 -15.25 6.66
C THR A 98 -2.64 -16.27 7.12
N GLY A 99 -1.42 -15.81 7.39
CA GLY A 99 -0.31 -16.60 7.89
C GLY A 99 0.73 -16.99 6.83
N ARG A 100 0.55 -16.58 5.58
CA ARG A 100 1.57 -16.70 4.55
C ARG A 100 2.37 -15.40 4.41
N PRO A 101 3.66 -15.49 3.99
CA PRO A 101 4.45 -14.29 3.73
C PRO A 101 3.83 -13.45 2.61
N CYS A 102 3.82 -12.15 2.79
CA CYS A 102 3.42 -11.23 1.72
C CYS A 102 4.56 -11.02 0.71
N LEU A 103 4.24 -10.39 -0.43
CA LEU A 103 5.22 -10.15 -1.50
C LEU A 103 6.47 -9.40 -1.00
N GLY A 104 6.30 -8.36 -0.17
CA GLY A 104 7.42 -7.62 0.40
C GLY A 104 8.30 -8.46 1.32
N SER A 105 7.72 -9.39 2.07
CA SER A 105 8.48 -10.34 2.91
C SER A 105 9.30 -11.32 2.07
N TRP A 106 8.75 -11.82 0.96
CA TRP A 106 9.48 -12.65 0.01
C TRP A 106 10.62 -11.88 -0.68
N ALA A 107 10.38 -10.62 -1.07
CA ALA A 107 11.42 -9.76 -1.63
C ALA A 107 12.56 -9.52 -0.63
N SER A 108 12.23 -9.23 0.63
CA SER A 108 13.20 -9.08 1.70
C SER A 108 14.00 -10.36 1.96
N TYR A 109 13.33 -11.52 2.01
CA TYR A 109 13.97 -12.81 2.24
C TYR A 109 14.89 -13.23 1.10
N GLY A 110 14.44 -13.11 -0.15
CA GLY A 110 15.16 -13.62 -1.31
C GLY A 110 16.28 -12.69 -1.81
N LEU A 111 16.11 -11.37 -1.66
CA LEU A 111 17.02 -10.37 -2.24
C LEU A 111 17.85 -9.60 -1.16
N GLY A 112 17.49 -9.71 0.10
CA GLY A 112 18.18 -9.03 1.19
C GLY A 112 18.07 -7.51 1.15
N SER A 113 19.01 -6.81 1.80
CA SER A 113 19.07 -5.36 1.91
C SER A 113 20.14 -4.74 1.02
N GLU A 114 19.87 -3.53 0.53
CA GLU A 114 20.87 -2.65 -0.10
C GLU A 114 21.31 -1.52 0.83
N ASN A 115 20.82 -1.52 2.06
CA ASN A 115 21.19 -0.56 3.10
C ASN A 115 21.24 -1.23 4.47
N ASP A 116 21.93 -0.60 5.42
CA ASP A 116 22.11 -1.10 6.80
C ASP A 116 21.27 -0.36 7.85
N ASN A 117 20.67 0.78 7.47
CA ASN A 117 20.07 1.73 8.42
C ASN A 117 18.56 1.87 8.32
N LEU A 118 17.96 1.22 7.33
CA LEU A 118 16.51 1.22 7.08
C LEU A 118 16.00 -0.21 6.88
N PRO A 119 14.72 -0.48 7.20
CA PRO A 119 14.11 -1.77 6.94
C PRO A 119 14.11 -2.10 5.44
N ASN A 120 14.23 -3.38 5.08
CA ASN A 120 14.12 -3.83 3.70
C ASN A 120 12.72 -3.64 3.10
N PHE A 121 11.73 -3.71 3.96
CA PHE A 121 10.33 -3.61 3.59
C PHE A 121 9.63 -2.55 4.45
N VAL A 122 9.19 -1.47 3.83
CA VAL A 122 8.47 -0.37 4.49
C VAL A 122 7.03 -0.32 4.01
N VAL A 123 6.12 -0.06 4.94
CA VAL A 123 4.68 0.07 4.67
C VAL A 123 4.23 1.48 5.01
N LEU A 124 3.51 2.11 4.09
CA LEU A 124 2.91 3.42 4.23
C LEU A 124 1.39 3.30 4.10
N ILE A 125 0.65 3.85 5.05
CA ILE A 125 -0.82 3.87 5.01
C ILE A 125 -1.26 5.30 4.75
N ALA A 126 -1.70 5.55 3.53
CA ALA A 126 -2.17 6.87 3.14
C ALA A 126 -3.59 7.12 3.66
N THR A 127 -3.83 8.36 4.08
CA THR A 127 -5.15 8.83 4.44
C THR A 127 -5.85 9.34 3.18
N PRO A 128 -6.95 8.71 2.73
CA PRO A 128 -7.68 9.17 1.56
C PRO A 128 -8.41 10.50 1.84
N THR A 129 -8.67 11.26 0.79
CA THR A 129 -9.46 12.49 0.88
C THR A 129 -10.90 12.19 1.29
N ASN A 130 -11.48 11.14 0.71
CA ASN A 130 -12.81 10.67 1.06
C ASN A 130 -12.72 9.56 2.13
N ARG A 131 -13.40 9.76 3.29
CA ARG A 131 -13.31 8.88 4.46
C ARG A 131 -14.62 8.21 4.86
N ASP A 132 -15.46 7.93 3.93
CA ASP A 132 -16.82 7.51 4.23
C ASP A 132 -16.96 6.12 4.84
N GLN A 133 -16.11 5.19 4.43
CA GLN A 133 -16.08 3.82 4.95
C GLN A 133 -14.61 3.35 5.00
N GLU A 134 -13.97 3.57 6.15
CA GLU A 134 -12.60 3.13 6.33
C GLU A 134 -12.55 1.59 6.42
N GLN A 135 -11.97 0.99 5.40
CA GLN A 135 -11.65 -0.44 5.44
C GLN A 135 -10.47 -0.67 6.37
N ALA A 136 -10.60 -1.67 7.23
CA ALA A 136 -9.55 -2.02 8.17
C ALA A 136 -8.30 -2.51 7.42
N ILE A 137 -7.18 -1.82 7.63
CA ILE A 137 -5.86 -2.24 7.17
C ILE A 137 -5.07 -2.69 8.40
N SER A 138 -4.75 -3.97 8.46
CA SER A 138 -4.10 -4.58 9.62
C SER A 138 -2.69 -5.06 9.32
N SER A 139 -1.84 -5.17 10.34
CA SER A 139 -0.45 -5.63 10.21
C SER A 139 -0.31 -7.05 9.64
N ARG A 140 -1.37 -7.84 9.63
CA ARG A 140 -1.41 -9.16 8.98
C ARG A 140 -1.10 -9.10 7.49
N LEU A 141 -1.42 -7.97 6.83
CA LEU A 141 -1.23 -7.77 5.39
C LEU A 141 0.23 -7.60 4.97
N TRP A 142 1.13 -7.27 5.92
CA TRP A 142 2.57 -7.15 5.68
C TRP A 142 3.39 -8.02 6.64
N SER A 143 2.78 -9.07 7.12
CA SER A 143 3.41 -10.07 7.98
C SER A 143 4.40 -10.92 7.20
N SER A 144 5.46 -11.37 7.89
CA SER A 144 6.40 -12.36 7.35
C SER A 144 5.81 -13.78 7.23
N GLY A 145 4.61 -14.00 7.78
CA GLY A 145 4.00 -15.33 7.80
C GLY A 145 4.88 -16.35 8.53
N TYR A 146 5.29 -17.42 7.84
CA TYR A 146 6.21 -18.43 8.34
C TYR A 146 7.70 -18.14 8.11
N LEU A 147 8.03 -17.01 7.45
CA LEU A 147 9.41 -16.54 7.37
C LEU A 147 9.82 -15.86 8.68
N PRO A 148 11.14 -15.75 8.98
CA PRO A 148 11.60 -15.01 10.15
C PRO A 148 11.02 -13.61 10.23
N GLY A 149 10.70 -13.15 11.44
CA GLY A 149 10.02 -11.89 11.69
C GLY A 149 10.78 -10.64 11.21
N GLU A 150 12.09 -10.75 10.98
CA GLU A 150 12.94 -9.69 10.40
C GLU A 150 12.54 -9.31 8.96
N HIS A 151 11.81 -10.17 8.26
CA HIS A 151 11.30 -9.93 6.91
C HIS A 151 9.90 -9.33 6.88
N ALA A 152 9.28 -9.09 8.04
CA ALA A 152 8.00 -8.40 8.12
C ALA A 152 8.13 -6.93 7.71
N GLY A 153 7.06 -6.37 7.14
CA GLY A 153 7.01 -4.95 6.81
C GLY A 153 7.00 -4.07 8.05
N VAL A 154 7.74 -2.98 8.01
CA VAL A 154 7.76 -1.95 9.06
C VAL A 154 6.86 -0.80 8.64
N SER A 155 5.76 -0.62 9.37
CA SER A 155 4.82 0.45 9.08
C SER A 155 5.31 1.80 9.62
N PHE A 156 5.47 2.78 8.71
CA PHE A 156 5.69 4.17 9.08
C PHE A 156 4.35 4.86 9.29
N ARG A 157 4.25 5.60 10.38
CA ARG A 157 3.02 6.31 10.75
C ARG A 157 2.82 7.55 9.88
N SER A 158 1.60 7.72 9.43
CA SER A 158 1.18 8.90 8.67
C SER A 158 1.01 10.17 9.52
N LYS A 159 0.95 10.03 10.87
CA LYS A 159 0.79 11.14 11.82
C LYS A 159 1.74 11.00 13.01
N GLY A 160 2.18 12.14 13.56
CA GLY A 160 3.15 12.16 14.67
C GLY A 160 4.53 11.62 14.23
N ASP A 161 5.30 11.05 15.12
CA ASP A 161 6.60 10.45 14.76
C ASP A 161 6.40 9.30 13.77
N PRO A 162 7.21 9.21 12.71
CA PRO A 162 7.10 8.15 11.70
C PRO A 162 7.17 6.75 12.30
N ILE A 163 8.00 6.60 13.32
CA ILE A 163 8.17 5.39 14.12
C ILE A 163 8.04 5.77 15.58
N LEU A 164 7.25 5.01 16.33
CA LEU A 164 7.09 5.23 17.76
C LEU A 164 8.43 5.02 18.48
N PHE A 165 8.71 5.90 19.44
CA PHE A 165 9.88 5.81 20.31
C PHE A 165 11.22 5.81 19.56
N ILE A 166 11.24 6.42 18.36
CA ILE A 166 12.48 6.54 17.59
C ILE A 166 13.49 7.45 18.30
N ASN A 167 13.04 8.48 19.01
CA ASN A 167 13.89 9.36 19.78
C ASN A 167 14.18 8.79 21.17
N ASN A 168 15.35 9.09 21.69
CA ASN A 168 15.67 8.72 23.07
C ASN A 168 14.79 9.47 24.06
N PRO A 169 14.43 8.86 25.20
CA PRO A 169 13.81 9.58 26.30
C PRO A 169 14.66 10.77 26.77
N PRO A 170 14.05 11.84 27.30
CA PRO A 170 14.81 12.96 27.86
C PRO A 170 15.82 12.49 28.89
N GLY A 171 17.07 12.95 28.76
CA GLY A 171 18.18 12.59 29.66
C GLY A 171 18.90 11.28 29.30
N VAL A 172 18.52 10.60 28.22
CA VAL A 172 19.23 9.41 27.73
C VAL A 172 20.03 9.77 26.48
N PRO A 173 21.35 9.95 26.56
CA PRO A 173 22.20 10.17 25.40
C PRO A 173 22.37 8.90 24.56
N ASP A 174 22.82 9.06 23.30
CA ASP A 174 22.90 7.96 22.32
C ASP A 174 23.86 6.83 22.75
N ASP A 175 24.95 7.17 23.39
CA ASP A 175 25.92 6.21 23.93
C ASP A 175 25.32 5.34 25.04
N LEU A 176 24.55 5.91 25.95
CA LEU A 176 23.83 5.17 26.99
C LEU A 176 22.74 4.29 26.37
N ARG A 177 22.04 4.80 25.37
CA ARG A 177 21.04 4.01 24.63
C ARG A 177 21.69 2.82 23.95
N LYS A 178 22.81 3.03 23.28
CA LYS A 178 23.58 1.95 22.64
C LYS A 178 24.01 0.89 23.65
N GLN A 179 24.63 1.30 24.77
CA GLN A 179 25.03 0.37 25.83
C GLN A 179 23.85 -0.43 26.38
N THR A 180 22.70 0.22 26.53
CA THR A 180 21.47 -0.47 26.97
C THR A 180 21.05 -1.56 25.97
N ILE A 181 21.05 -1.26 24.67
CA ILE A 181 20.72 -2.22 23.63
C ILE A 181 21.75 -3.37 23.59
N ASP A 182 23.02 -3.06 23.68
CA ASP A 182 24.09 -4.06 23.72
C ASP A 182 23.93 -5.00 24.92
N GLY A 183 23.57 -4.46 26.10
CA GLY A 183 23.27 -5.26 27.30
C GLY A 183 22.03 -6.15 27.12
N ILE A 184 20.95 -5.63 26.56
CA ILE A 184 19.74 -6.42 26.24
C ILE A 184 20.07 -7.55 25.24
N ASN A 185 20.88 -7.25 24.24
CA ASN A 185 21.29 -8.24 23.25
C ASN A 185 22.17 -9.35 23.85
N GLN A 186 23.02 -9.02 24.81
CA GLN A 186 23.78 -10.03 25.56
C GLN A 186 22.86 -10.95 26.36
N LEU A 187 21.88 -10.38 27.06
CA LEU A 187 20.87 -11.17 27.80
C LEU A 187 20.05 -12.06 26.86
N ASN A 188 19.65 -11.55 25.70
CA ASN A 188 18.93 -12.31 24.69
C ASN A 188 19.77 -13.48 24.15
N ARG A 189 21.08 -13.31 23.95
CA ARG A 189 21.97 -14.39 23.50
C ARG A 189 22.10 -15.47 24.56
N LEU A 190 22.26 -15.11 25.83
CA LEU A 190 22.26 -16.08 26.94
C LEU A 190 20.92 -16.84 27.04
N ASN A 191 19.81 -16.15 26.85
CA ASN A 191 18.50 -16.78 26.81
C ASN A 191 18.38 -17.77 25.64
N TYR A 192 18.89 -17.40 24.46
CA TYR A 192 18.92 -18.27 23.29
C TYR A 192 19.73 -19.55 23.53
N GLU A 193 20.89 -19.45 24.17
CA GLU A 193 21.70 -20.62 24.52
C GLU A 193 20.98 -21.58 25.45
N THR A 194 20.05 -21.08 26.26
CA THR A 194 19.27 -21.88 27.22
C THR A 194 18.00 -22.45 26.62
N VAL A 195 17.26 -21.62 25.84
CA VAL A 195 15.91 -21.94 25.36
C VAL A 195 15.89 -22.41 23.90
N GLY A 196 16.83 -21.88 23.07
CA GLY A 196 16.94 -22.23 21.65
C GLY A 196 15.85 -21.65 20.76
N ASP A 197 15.11 -20.62 21.20
CA ASP A 197 14.03 -19.99 20.42
C ASP A 197 14.59 -19.10 19.29
N PRO A 198 14.39 -19.44 18.01
CA PRO A 198 14.88 -18.66 16.86
C PRO A 198 14.38 -17.21 16.85
N GLU A 199 13.22 -16.90 17.42
CA GLU A 199 12.67 -15.54 17.49
C GLU A 199 13.55 -14.61 18.34
N THR A 200 14.39 -15.15 19.19
CA THR A 200 15.36 -14.35 19.93
C THR A 200 16.34 -13.61 19.01
N HIS A 201 16.79 -14.25 17.93
CA HIS A 201 17.66 -13.60 16.92
C HIS A 201 16.92 -12.50 16.19
N THR A 202 15.66 -12.73 15.83
CA THR A 202 14.79 -11.70 15.22
C THR A 202 14.70 -10.47 16.13
N ARG A 203 14.48 -10.64 17.42
CA ARG A 203 14.41 -9.52 18.40
C ARG A 203 15.72 -8.74 18.49
N ILE A 204 16.87 -9.42 18.52
CA ILE A 204 18.19 -8.76 18.53
C ILE A 204 18.31 -7.87 17.30
N LYS A 205 18.05 -8.39 16.10
CA LYS A 205 18.11 -7.63 14.85
C LYS A 205 17.12 -6.45 14.81
N GLN A 206 15.93 -6.62 15.37
CA GLN A 206 14.93 -5.56 15.46
C GLN A 206 15.40 -4.40 16.37
N TYR A 207 16.00 -4.68 17.53
CA TYR A 207 16.55 -3.64 18.41
C TYR A 207 17.71 -2.90 17.75
N GLU A 208 18.61 -3.60 17.09
CA GLU A 208 19.73 -3.01 16.37
C GLU A 208 19.25 -2.14 15.20
N MET A 209 18.26 -2.62 14.43
CA MET A 209 17.64 -1.85 13.35
C MET A 209 16.96 -0.59 13.89
N ALA A 210 16.16 -0.70 14.95
CA ALA A 210 15.49 0.45 15.57
C ALA A 210 16.49 1.53 16.03
N PHE A 211 17.64 1.14 16.54
CA PHE A 211 18.69 2.08 16.92
C PHE A 211 19.31 2.78 15.69
N ARG A 212 19.65 2.03 14.64
CA ARG A 212 20.19 2.63 13.39
C ARG A 212 19.19 3.58 12.72
N MET A 213 17.91 3.28 12.80
CA MET A 213 16.85 4.12 12.26
C MET A 213 16.72 5.48 12.94
N GLN A 214 17.18 5.64 14.20
CA GLN A 214 17.17 6.92 14.92
C GLN A 214 17.90 8.04 14.17
N ALA A 215 19.00 7.72 13.51
CA ALA A 215 19.76 8.68 12.73
C ALA A 215 19.16 8.93 11.33
N SER A 216 18.63 7.89 10.69
CA SER A 216 18.25 7.92 9.27
C SER A 216 16.81 8.39 9.02
N VAL A 217 15.86 8.01 9.90
CA VAL A 217 14.43 8.28 9.67
C VAL A 217 14.07 9.77 9.80
N PRO A 218 14.59 10.56 10.74
CA PRO A 218 14.28 11.99 10.83
C PRO A 218 14.65 12.74 9.54
N GLU A 219 15.85 12.50 8.99
CA GLU A 219 16.28 13.11 7.73
C GLU A 219 15.44 12.66 6.55
N LEU A 220 15.14 11.36 6.47
CA LEU A 220 14.32 10.78 5.42
C LEU A 220 12.93 11.41 5.38
N THR A 221 12.32 11.63 6.53
CA THR A 221 10.93 12.11 6.67
C THR A 221 10.79 13.63 6.63
N ASP A 222 11.91 14.36 6.69
CA ASP A 222 11.93 15.82 6.51
C ASP A 222 11.80 16.18 5.02
N LEU A 223 10.58 16.42 4.58
CA LEU A 223 10.27 16.85 3.22
C LEU A 223 10.42 18.38 3.02
N ALA A 224 10.71 19.16 4.07
CA ALA A 224 10.83 20.61 3.97
C ALA A 224 11.98 21.05 3.04
N LYS A 225 12.96 20.16 2.83
CA LYS A 225 14.11 20.40 1.95
C LYS A 225 13.87 20.00 0.48
N GLU A 226 12.72 19.42 0.17
CA GLU A 226 12.39 19.07 -1.23
C GLU A 226 12.19 20.34 -2.05
N PRO A 227 12.77 20.41 -3.27
CA PRO A 227 12.61 21.55 -4.15
C PRO A 227 11.14 21.77 -4.56
N GLU A 228 10.78 23.03 -4.83
CA GLU A 228 9.42 23.41 -5.21
C GLU A 228 8.88 22.66 -6.43
N HIS A 229 9.75 22.39 -7.43
CA HIS A 229 9.34 21.65 -8.63
C HIS A 229 8.93 20.20 -8.32
N ILE A 230 9.45 19.58 -7.26
CA ILE A 230 9.05 18.26 -6.81
C ILE A 230 7.63 18.29 -6.26
N PHE A 231 7.28 19.27 -5.43
CA PHE A 231 5.91 19.41 -4.97
C PHE A 231 4.92 19.70 -6.11
N LYS A 232 5.32 20.47 -7.12
CA LYS A 232 4.51 20.68 -8.33
C LYS A 232 4.32 19.38 -9.11
N LEU A 233 5.35 18.53 -9.19
CA LEU A 233 5.29 17.25 -9.89
C LEU A 233 4.36 16.26 -9.18
N TYR A 234 4.56 16.05 -7.87
CA TYR A 234 3.76 15.12 -7.07
C TYR A 234 2.36 15.66 -6.68
N GLY A 235 2.13 16.96 -6.84
CA GLY A 235 0.94 17.68 -6.42
C GLY A 235 1.08 18.30 -5.03
N GLU A 236 0.36 19.40 -4.80
CA GLU A 236 0.43 20.18 -3.54
C GLU A 236 0.06 19.34 -2.29
N GLU A 237 -0.78 18.31 -2.45
CA GLU A 237 -1.09 17.38 -1.38
C GLU A 237 0.13 16.61 -0.87
N ALA A 238 1.24 16.55 -1.62
CA ALA A 238 2.49 15.96 -1.15
C ALA A 238 3.09 16.67 0.07
N ARG A 239 2.75 17.97 0.28
CA ARG A 239 3.12 18.71 1.48
C ARG A 239 2.34 18.27 2.73
N LYS A 240 1.17 17.68 2.50
CA LYS A 240 0.28 17.26 3.58
C LYS A 240 0.66 15.85 4.05
N ARG A 241 1.25 15.81 5.22
CA ARG A 241 1.69 14.56 5.82
C ARG A 241 0.55 13.54 5.90
N GLY A 242 0.85 12.33 5.45
CA GLY A 242 -0.09 11.22 5.43
C GLY A 242 -1.06 11.19 4.25
N SER A 243 -1.03 12.17 3.33
CA SER A 243 -1.74 12.04 2.06
C SER A 243 -1.12 10.95 1.20
N PHE A 244 -1.84 10.51 0.16
CA PHE A 244 -1.27 9.54 -0.79
C PHE A 244 -0.05 10.13 -1.51
N ALA A 245 -0.14 11.38 -1.98
CA ALA A 245 0.97 12.07 -2.63
C ALA A 245 2.21 12.20 -1.73
N ASN A 246 2.01 12.49 -0.43
CA ASN A 246 3.09 12.50 0.56
C ASN A 246 3.72 11.11 0.72
N SER A 247 2.90 10.05 0.74
CA SER A 247 3.37 8.67 0.86
C SER A 247 4.15 8.24 -0.39
N VAL A 248 3.71 8.63 -1.58
CA VAL A 248 4.43 8.33 -2.84
C VAL A 248 5.78 9.06 -2.92
N LEU A 249 5.82 10.34 -2.54
CA LEU A 249 7.07 11.09 -2.43
C LEU A 249 8.03 10.47 -1.40
N MET A 250 7.50 10.01 -0.27
CA MET A 250 8.27 9.28 0.73
C MET A 250 8.80 7.95 0.19
N ALA A 251 7.98 7.21 -0.58
CA ALA A 251 8.39 5.94 -1.21
C ALA A 251 9.59 6.14 -2.14
N ARG A 252 9.59 7.19 -2.97
CA ARG A 252 10.75 7.56 -3.80
C ARG A 252 12.00 7.72 -2.94
N ARG A 253 11.93 8.53 -1.86
CA ARG A 253 13.08 8.77 -0.97
C ARG A 253 13.58 7.51 -0.27
N LEU A 254 12.68 6.60 0.08
CA LEU A 254 13.02 5.30 0.66
C LEU A 254 13.79 4.44 -0.34
N VAL A 255 13.31 4.34 -1.58
CA VAL A 255 13.97 3.57 -2.64
C VAL A 255 15.33 4.17 -2.99
N GLU A 256 15.44 5.49 -3.12
CA GLU A 256 16.72 6.20 -3.32
C GLU A 256 17.76 5.90 -2.22
N ARG A 257 17.33 5.45 -1.03
CA ARG A 257 18.18 5.05 0.10
C ARG A 257 18.32 3.54 0.26
N GLY A 258 17.96 2.77 -0.76
CA GLY A 258 18.16 1.33 -0.80
C GLY A 258 17.11 0.50 -0.03
N VAL A 259 15.93 1.06 0.27
CA VAL A 259 14.81 0.25 0.74
C VAL A 259 14.32 -0.61 -0.41
N ARG A 260 14.34 -1.93 -0.24
CA ARG A 260 14.07 -2.90 -1.30
C ARG A 260 12.61 -2.90 -1.75
N PHE A 261 11.68 -2.77 -0.81
CA PHE A 261 10.27 -2.87 -1.09
C PHE A 261 9.48 -1.83 -0.28
N VAL A 262 8.72 -0.99 -0.96
CA VAL A 262 7.82 -0.02 -0.34
C VAL A 262 6.40 -0.30 -0.77
N GLN A 263 5.52 -0.50 0.19
CA GLN A 263 4.11 -0.75 -0.05
C GLN A 263 3.26 0.40 0.48
N ILE A 264 2.40 0.93 -0.39
CA ILE A 264 1.48 2.01 -0.04
C ILE A 264 0.06 1.46 -0.08
N TYR A 265 -0.67 1.62 1.04
CA TYR A 265 -2.09 1.35 1.11
C TYR A 265 -2.88 2.65 0.96
N HIS A 266 -3.85 2.63 0.06
CA HIS A 266 -4.85 3.68 -0.10
C HIS A 266 -6.24 3.03 -0.10
N ASN A 267 -7.02 3.27 0.95
CA ASN A 267 -8.31 2.62 1.17
C ASN A 267 -9.50 3.46 0.65
N ASN A 268 -10.72 3.08 1.01
CA ASN A 268 -11.97 3.76 0.67
C ASN A 268 -12.38 3.71 -0.82
N TRP A 269 -12.00 2.66 -1.54
CA TRP A 269 -12.43 2.45 -2.91
C TRP A 269 -13.79 1.74 -3.03
N ASP A 270 -14.32 1.22 -1.92
CA ASP A 270 -15.64 0.61 -1.85
C ASP A 270 -16.70 1.67 -1.50
N HIS A 271 -17.31 2.20 -2.52
CA HIS A 271 -18.33 3.24 -2.39
C HIS A 271 -19.74 2.62 -2.33
N HIS A 272 -20.32 2.52 -1.15
CA HIS A 272 -21.68 2.02 -0.96
C HIS A 272 -22.78 3.02 -1.32
N SER A 273 -22.43 4.29 -1.53
CA SER A 273 -23.34 5.35 -1.96
C SER A 273 -22.57 6.43 -2.71
N ASN A 274 -23.29 7.19 -3.56
CA ASN A 274 -22.76 8.33 -4.30
C ASN A 274 -21.40 8.07 -5.00
N VAL A 275 -21.27 6.91 -5.67
CA VAL A 275 -20.05 6.51 -6.39
C VAL A 275 -19.55 7.63 -7.31
N ASN A 276 -20.46 8.23 -8.07
CA ASN A 276 -20.12 9.27 -9.04
C ASN A 276 -19.64 10.59 -8.42
N GLY A 277 -20.00 10.87 -7.17
CA GLY A 277 -19.51 12.06 -6.45
C GLY A 277 -18.17 11.83 -5.72
N ARG A 278 -17.89 10.58 -5.36
CA ARG A 278 -16.72 10.22 -4.53
C ARG A 278 -15.53 9.72 -5.35
N MET A 279 -15.78 9.01 -6.43
CA MET A 279 -14.74 8.47 -7.30
C MET A 279 -13.75 9.55 -7.81
N PRO A 280 -14.18 10.78 -8.19
CA PRO A 280 -13.25 11.81 -8.61
C PRO A 280 -12.21 12.19 -7.56
N SER A 281 -12.60 12.29 -6.29
CA SER A 281 -11.65 12.62 -5.22
C SER A 281 -10.65 11.50 -4.97
N GLN A 282 -11.09 10.24 -5.01
CA GLN A 282 -10.21 9.08 -4.87
C GLN A 282 -9.21 8.99 -6.04
N CYS A 283 -9.68 9.20 -7.27
CA CYS A 283 -8.81 9.20 -8.44
C CYS A 283 -7.82 10.36 -8.40
N LYS A 284 -8.25 11.56 -7.96
CA LYS A 284 -7.37 12.72 -7.80
C LYS A 284 -6.26 12.46 -6.79
N ASP A 285 -6.52 11.70 -5.72
CA ASP A 285 -5.51 11.34 -4.73
C ASP A 285 -4.36 10.56 -5.36
N VAL A 286 -4.63 9.70 -6.36
CA VAL A 286 -3.65 8.75 -6.90
C VAL A 286 -3.09 9.12 -8.27
N ASP A 287 -3.85 9.81 -9.12
CA ASP A 287 -3.51 10.01 -10.53
C ASP A 287 -2.19 10.78 -10.72
N GLN A 288 -2.09 11.98 -10.18
CA GLN A 288 -0.88 12.81 -10.32
C GLN A 288 0.33 12.23 -9.58
N PRO A 289 0.23 11.76 -8.33
CA PRO A 289 1.40 11.18 -7.64
C PRO A 289 1.93 9.91 -8.31
N CYS A 290 1.06 9.05 -8.84
CA CYS A 290 1.51 7.86 -9.59
C CYS A 290 2.20 8.23 -10.91
N HIS A 291 1.75 9.30 -11.57
CA HIS A 291 2.44 9.85 -12.74
C HIS A 291 3.83 10.40 -12.41
N ALA A 292 3.97 11.01 -11.23
CA ALA A 292 5.21 11.62 -10.79
C ALA A 292 6.30 10.62 -10.40
N LEU A 293 5.90 9.45 -9.88
CA LEU A 293 6.80 8.37 -9.48
C LEU A 293 7.38 7.64 -10.67
#